data_e58ac64a19a5086d0ce1b2b48bfa395c
#
_entry.id   e58ac64a19a5086d0ce1b2b48bfa395c
#
_cell.length_a   1.000
_cell.length_b   1.000
_cell.length_c   1.000
_cell.angle_alpha   90.00
_cell.angle_beta   90.00
_cell.angle_gamma   90.00
#
_symmetry.space_group_name_H-M   'P 1'
#
loop_
_entity.id
_entity.type
_entity.pdbx_description
1 polymer ?
#
loop_
_entity_poly.entity_id
_entity_poly.type
_entity_poly.pdbx_seq_one_letter_code
_entity_poly.pdbx_strand_id
1 'polypeptide(L)'
;MIKGPNARNDFHIDPWDEIFYQLSGHIFVHTIEDGKEVKHRINEGEIFLLPKNTFHSPRRPPGSIGAVIERPRAQGEEDGIAWFCENCGNMLHSVYFWCEDIEVNLKGYVQEFNDSEHLRTCKTCATVLPDPTKVPQWDGDEWK
;
A
#
# COMPACT_ATOMS: atom_id res chain seq x y z
N MET A 1 10.46 10.61 -7.32
CA MET A 1 9.73 10.06 -8.49
C MET A 1 9.68 8.55 -8.38
N ILE A 2 8.51 7.97 -8.57
CA ILE A 2 8.27 6.54 -8.43
C ILE A 2 7.74 6.00 -9.74
N LYS A 3 8.28 4.83 -10.18
CA LYS A 3 7.89 4.16 -11.42
C LYS A 3 7.23 2.83 -11.10
N GLY A 4 6.23 2.46 -11.91
CA GLY A 4 5.65 1.12 -11.93
C GLY A 4 6.41 0.15 -12.87
N PRO A 5 6.10 -1.16 -12.84
CA PRO A 5 5.08 -1.75 -11.96
C PRO A 5 5.58 -1.95 -10.53
N ASN A 6 4.63 -2.05 -9.60
CA ASN A 6 4.90 -2.60 -8.28
C ASN A 6 3.99 -3.82 -8.01
N ALA A 7 4.42 -4.65 -7.06
CA ALA A 7 3.66 -5.78 -6.56
C ALA A 7 3.59 -5.66 -5.04
N ARG A 8 2.40 -5.41 -4.51
CA ARG A 8 2.20 -5.23 -3.07
C ARG A 8 0.80 -5.62 -2.63
N ASN A 9 0.69 -6.04 -1.38
CA ASN A 9 -0.56 -6.38 -0.69
C ASN A 9 -0.69 -5.68 0.66
N ASP A 10 0.29 -4.84 1.00
CA ASP A 10 0.36 -4.07 2.23
C ASP A 10 -0.33 -2.71 2.08
N PHE A 11 -0.74 -2.17 3.22
CA PHE A 11 -1.22 -0.80 3.39
C PHE A 11 -0.33 -0.05 4.37
N HIS A 12 0.15 1.11 3.96
CA HIS A 12 0.93 2.04 4.77
C HIS A 12 -0.01 3.01 5.51
N ILE A 13 0.41 3.50 6.66
CA ILE A 13 -0.26 4.58 7.39
C ILE A 13 0.80 5.47 8.05
N ASP A 14 0.58 6.77 8.00
CA ASP A 14 1.40 7.78 8.64
C ASP A 14 0.55 8.93 9.23
N PRO A 15 1.10 9.76 10.12
CA PRO A 15 0.34 10.78 10.83
C PRO A 15 0.24 12.12 10.11
N TRP A 16 0.47 12.19 8.80
CA TRP A 16 0.38 13.43 7.98
C TRP A 16 -0.33 13.19 6.65
N ASP A 17 -0.65 14.31 5.98
CA ASP A 17 -1.23 14.26 4.64
C ASP A 17 -0.15 13.99 3.60
N GLU A 18 -0.49 13.21 2.56
CA GLU A 18 0.36 12.97 1.40
C GLU A 18 -0.29 13.53 0.12
N ILE A 19 0.52 14.00 -0.80
CA ILE A 19 0.06 14.43 -2.12
C ILE A 19 0.63 13.50 -3.17
N PHE A 20 -0.25 12.86 -3.94
CA PHE A 20 0.10 12.07 -5.12
C PHE A 20 -0.09 12.95 -6.36
N TYR A 21 0.92 13.04 -7.20
CA TYR A 21 0.83 13.67 -8.51
C TYR A 21 1.23 12.66 -9.59
N GLN A 22 0.32 12.39 -10.52
CA GLN A 22 0.55 11.43 -11.60
C GLN A 22 1.11 12.13 -12.82
N LEU A 23 2.36 11.80 -13.19
CA LEU A 23 3.12 12.41 -14.26
C LEU A 23 2.90 11.73 -15.61
N SER A 24 2.72 10.41 -15.62
CA SER A 24 2.47 9.63 -16.85
C SER A 24 1.70 8.36 -16.54
N GLY A 25 0.73 8.03 -17.39
CA GLY A 25 -0.18 6.92 -17.21
C GLY A 25 -1.13 7.15 -16.03
N HIS A 26 -1.51 6.09 -15.32
CA HIS A 26 -2.37 6.19 -14.12
C HIS A 26 -1.84 5.34 -12.98
N ILE A 27 -2.41 5.53 -11.80
CA ILE A 27 -2.23 4.66 -10.64
C ILE A 27 -3.59 4.40 -9.97
N PHE A 28 -3.64 3.32 -9.16
CA PHE A 28 -4.70 3.14 -8.18
C PHE A 28 -4.12 3.37 -6.78
N VAL A 29 -4.76 4.23 -5.99
CA VAL A 29 -4.50 4.33 -4.55
C VAL A 29 -5.65 3.62 -3.85
N HIS A 30 -5.37 2.46 -3.27
CA HIS A 30 -6.35 1.75 -2.46
C HIS A 30 -6.27 2.27 -1.04
N THR A 31 -7.42 2.57 -0.44
CA THR A 31 -7.53 3.03 0.95
C THR A 31 -8.44 2.10 1.74
N ILE A 32 -8.30 2.10 3.06
CA ILE A 32 -9.28 1.47 3.95
C ILE A 32 -10.12 2.58 4.58
N GLU A 33 -11.40 2.63 4.22
CA GLU A 33 -12.37 3.62 4.66
C GLU A 33 -13.56 2.91 5.31
N ASP A 34 -13.86 3.22 6.56
CA ASP A 34 -14.91 2.55 7.34
C ASP A 34 -14.83 1.01 7.29
N GLY A 35 -13.61 0.46 7.35
CA GLY A 35 -13.34 -0.98 7.32
C GLY A 35 -13.51 -1.64 5.95
N LYS A 36 -13.62 -0.86 4.89
CA LYS A 36 -13.75 -1.34 3.50
C LYS A 36 -12.63 -0.80 2.63
N GLU A 37 -12.18 -1.61 1.71
CA GLU A 37 -11.24 -1.18 0.70
C GLU A 37 -11.95 -0.33 -0.37
N VAL A 38 -11.41 0.88 -0.60
CA VAL A 38 -11.85 1.81 -1.63
C VAL A 38 -10.72 2.01 -2.63
N LYS A 39 -11.03 2.01 -3.92
CA LYS A 39 -10.07 2.14 -5.02
C LYS A 39 -10.22 3.51 -5.68
N HIS A 40 -9.18 4.34 -5.58
CA HIS A 40 -9.09 5.65 -6.22
C HIS A 40 -8.19 5.55 -7.46
N ARG A 41 -8.73 5.79 -8.65
CA ARG A 41 -7.93 5.92 -9.87
C ARG A 41 -7.46 7.35 -10.02
N ILE A 42 -6.16 7.55 -10.23
CA ILE A 42 -5.53 8.86 -10.44
C ILE A 42 -4.90 8.81 -11.83
N ASN A 43 -5.41 9.62 -12.75
CA ASN A 43 -4.96 9.67 -14.14
C ASN A 43 -3.79 10.64 -14.32
N GLU A 44 -3.14 10.58 -15.47
CA GLU A 44 -2.09 11.52 -15.86
C GLU A 44 -2.55 12.98 -15.71
N GLY A 45 -1.72 13.80 -15.07
CA GLY A 45 -1.99 15.19 -14.76
C GLY A 45 -2.83 15.43 -13.50
N GLU A 46 -3.39 14.39 -12.89
CA GLU A 46 -4.21 14.53 -11.68
C GLU A 46 -3.37 14.56 -10.41
N ILE A 47 -3.93 15.25 -9.41
CA ILE A 47 -3.41 15.32 -8.04
C ILE A 47 -4.45 14.70 -7.10
N PHE A 48 -3.97 13.88 -6.17
CA PHE A 48 -4.79 13.28 -5.12
C PHE A 48 -4.20 13.62 -3.75
N LEU A 49 -5.02 14.23 -2.89
CA LEU A 49 -4.68 14.48 -1.49
C LEU A 49 -5.17 13.30 -0.65
N LEU A 50 -4.22 12.59 -0.05
CA LEU A 50 -4.49 11.53 0.92
C LEU A 50 -4.46 12.13 2.32
N PRO A 51 -5.56 12.06 3.09
CA PRO A 51 -5.60 12.54 4.46
C PRO A 51 -4.71 11.69 5.38
N LYS A 52 -4.11 12.34 6.37
CA LYS A 52 -3.35 11.69 7.45
C LYS A 52 -4.14 10.55 8.11
N ASN A 53 -3.41 9.57 8.67
CA ASN A 53 -3.99 8.43 9.39
C ASN A 53 -4.93 7.56 8.52
N THR A 54 -4.72 7.55 7.21
CA THR A 54 -5.46 6.70 6.28
C THR A 54 -4.57 5.53 5.83
N PHE A 55 -5.00 4.30 6.07
CA PHE A 55 -4.34 3.13 5.48
C PHE A 55 -4.47 3.18 3.97
N HIS A 56 -3.33 3.14 3.27
CA HIS A 56 -3.28 3.28 1.82
C HIS A 56 -2.24 2.40 1.16
N SER A 57 -2.50 2.02 -0.08
CA SER A 57 -1.65 1.15 -0.88
C SER A 57 -1.62 1.64 -2.32
N PRO A 58 -0.57 2.40 -2.73
CA PRO A 58 -0.42 2.83 -4.11
C PRO A 58 -0.05 1.64 -5.01
N ARG A 59 -0.90 1.34 -5.97
CA ARG A 59 -0.75 0.26 -6.95
C ARG A 59 -0.41 0.87 -8.31
N ARG A 60 0.77 0.54 -8.82
CA ARG A 60 1.37 1.18 -10.00
C ARG A 60 1.49 0.21 -11.15
N PRO A 61 0.76 0.41 -12.28
CA PRO A 61 0.88 -0.42 -13.47
C PRO A 61 2.22 -0.23 -14.19
N PRO A 62 2.56 -1.13 -15.11
CA PRO A 62 3.72 -0.95 -15.99
C PRO A 62 3.68 0.39 -16.73
N GLY A 63 4.82 1.07 -16.80
CA GLY A 63 4.96 2.35 -17.50
C GLY A 63 4.45 3.59 -16.77
N SER A 64 3.78 3.44 -15.62
CA SER A 64 3.32 4.59 -14.82
C SER A 64 4.49 5.32 -14.17
N ILE A 65 4.40 6.66 -14.10
CA ILE A 65 5.35 7.54 -13.41
C ILE A 65 4.57 8.53 -12.57
N GLY A 66 4.91 8.64 -11.29
CA GLY A 66 4.30 9.60 -10.39
C GLY A 66 5.27 10.16 -9.36
N ALA A 67 4.82 11.15 -8.63
CA ALA A 67 5.51 11.72 -7.47
C ALA A 67 4.61 11.60 -6.24
N VAL A 68 5.21 11.36 -5.10
CA VAL A 68 4.58 11.48 -3.79
C VAL A 68 5.32 12.59 -3.05
N ILE A 69 4.56 13.49 -2.47
CA ILE A 69 5.05 14.63 -1.70
C ILE A 69 4.55 14.45 -0.28
N GLU A 70 5.47 14.28 0.63
CA GLU A 70 5.24 14.15 2.06
C GLU A 70 6.26 14.99 2.84
N ARG A 71 5.98 15.33 4.09
CA ARG A 71 6.95 16.01 4.92
C ARG A 71 7.91 15.01 5.56
N PRO A 72 9.12 15.44 5.96
CA PRO A 72 10.02 14.60 6.76
C PRO A 72 9.40 14.21 8.11
N ARG A 73 9.71 13.00 8.59
CA ARG A 73 9.29 12.51 9.91
C ARG A 73 9.94 13.33 11.01
N ALA A 74 9.13 13.77 11.98
CA ALA A 74 9.64 14.38 13.20
C ALA A 74 10.01 13.31 14.23
N GLN A 75 10.83 13.67 15.20
CA GLN A 75 11.22 12.73 16.27
C GLN A 75 9.98 12.21 17.02
N GLY A 76 9.88 10.89 17.16
CA GLY A 76 8.78 10.20 17.84
C GLY A 76 7.54 9.93 16.97
N GLU A 77 7.57 10.31 15.70
CA GLU A 77 6.53 9.91 14.74
C GLU A 77 6.85 8.52 14.16
N GLU A 78 5.87 7.65 14.14
CA GLU A 78 5.98 6.30 13.61
C GLU A 78 5.13 6.14 12.35
N ASP A 79 5.66 5.42 11.39
CA ASP A 79 4.91 4.87 10.28
C ASP A 79 4.31 3.52 10.71
N GLY A 80 3.21 3.13 10.07
CA GLY A 80 2.64 1.81 10.23
C GLY A 80 2.48 1.10 8.90
N ILE A 81 2.48 -0.23 8.95
CA ILE A 81 2.15 -1.08 7.82
C ILE A 81 1.19 -2.16 8.30
N ALA A 82 0.16 -2.44 7.50
CA ALA A 82 -0.83 -3.44 7.82
C ALA A 82 -1.29 -4.22 6.60
N TRP A 83 -1.88 -5.38 6.83
CA TRP A 83 -2.48 -6.24 5.81
C TRP A 83 -3.90 -6.58 6.21
N PHE A 84 -4.76 -6.63 5.22
CA PHE A 84 -6.19 -6.88 5.38
C PHE A 84 -6.63 -8.07 4.54
N CYS A 85 -7.59 -8.82 5.06
CA CYS A 85 -8.19 -9.94 4.35
C CYS A 85 -9.04 -9.45 3.19
N GLU A 86 -8.75 -9.88 1.98
CA GLU A 86 -9.50 -9.51 0.77
C GLU A 86 -10.95 -10.01 0.78
N ASN A 87 -11.25 -11.08 1.55
CA ASN A 87 -12.59 -11.64 1.62
C ASN A 87 -13.49 -10.96 2.66
N CYS A 88 -12.98 -10.69 3.88
CA CYS A 88 -13.82 -10.17 4.96
C CYS A 88 -13.37 -8.83 5.55
N GLY A 89 -12.27 -8.24 5.03
CA GLY A 89 -11.74 -6.94 5.47
C GLY A 89 -11.04 -6.95 6.83
N ASN A 90 -10.97 -8.10 7.51
CA ASN A 90 -10.30 -8.20 8.82
C ASN A 90 -8.80 -7.90 8.70
N MET A 91 -8.25 -7.13 9.64
CA MET A 91 -6.81 -6.90 9.72
C MET A 91 -6.08 -8.22 10.06
N LEU A 92 -5.14 -8.62 9.23
CA LEU A 92 -4.34 -9.85 9.40
C LEU A 92 -3.15 -9.61 10.32
N HIS A 93 -2.43 -8.53 10.08
CA HIS A 93 -1.20 -8.18 10.78
C HIS A 93 -0.94 -6.67 10.67
N SER A 94 -0.23 -6.09 11.64
CA SER A 94 0.25 -4.72 11.58
C SER A 94 1.56 -4.54 12.35
N VAL A 95 2.40 -3.63 11.88
CA VAL A 95 3.65 -3.24 12.52
C VAL A 95 3.76 -1.72 12.49
N TYR A 96 4.18 -1.10 13.61
CA TYR A 96 4.53 0.31 13.69
C TYR A 96 6.01 0.45 13.99
N PHE A 97 6.68 1.40 13.34
CA PHE A 97 8.12 1.53 13.43
C PHE A 97 8.58 2.97 13.17
N TRP A 98 9.72 3.34 13.73
CA TRP A 98 10.44 4.54 13.33
C TRP A 98 11.00 4.35 11.92
N CYS A 99 10.62 5.23 11.01
CA CYS A 99 11.02 5.13 9.60
C CYS A 99 12.17 6.11 9.30
N GLU A 100 13.40 5.58 9.22
CA GLU A 100 14.55 6.34 8.73
C GLU A 100 14.63 6.31 7.21
N ASP A 101 14.39 5.14 6.63
CA ASP A 101 14.37 4.90 5.19
C ASP A 101 13.20 3.96 4.87
N ILE A 102 12.19 4.51 4.20
CA ILE A 102 10.95 3.77 3.93
C ILE A 102 11.17 2.55 3.05
N GLU A 103 12.07 2.63 2.06
CA GLU A 103 12.34 1.50 1.16
C GLU A 103 13.01 0.33 1.90
N VAL A 104 13.93 0.64 2.80
CA VAL A 104 14.67 -0.35 3.58
C VAL A 104 13.77 -0.96 4.67
N ASN A 105 13.11 -0.11 5.47
CA ASN A 105 12.30 -0.57 6.59
C ASN A 105 11.09 -1.39 6.11
N LEU A 106 10.33 -0.90 5.11
CA LEU A 106 9.18 -1.61 4.58
C LEU A 106 9.53 -2.97 3.98
N LYS A 107 10.64 -3.06 3.25
CA LYS A 107 11.05 -4.29 2.58
C LYS A 107 11.20 -5.47 3.54
N GLY A 108 11.78 -5.24 4.71
CA GLY A 108 11.96 -6.28 5.73
C GLY A 108 10.62 -6.82 6.25
N TYR A 109 9.72 -5.94 6.65
CA TYR A 109 8.40 -6.31 7.17
C TYR A 109 7.51 -6.97 6.11
N VAL A 110 7.54 -6.47 4.88
CA VAL A 110 6.81 -7.07 3.76
C VAL A 110 7.30 -8.48 3.47
N GLN A 111 8.61 -8.71 3.48
CA GLN A 111 9.19 -10.03 3.27
C GLN A 111 8.80 -11.01 4.37
N GLU A 112 8.91 -10.60 5.64
CA GLU A 112 8.51 -11.42 6.79
C GLU A 112 7.05 -11.85 6.71
N PHE A 113 6.14 -10.91 6.40
CA PHE A 113 4.72 -11.22 6.23
C PHE A 113 4.48 -12.18 5.07
N ASN A 114 5.06 -11.91 3.90
CA ASN A 114 4.84 -12.72 2.69
C ASN A 114 5.40 -14.15 2.82
N ASP A 115 6.49 -14.33 3.55
CA ASP A 115 7.08 -15.65 3.80
C ASP A 115 6.27 -16.48 4.81
N SER A 116 5.42 -15.86 5.62
CA SER A 116 4.64 -16.52 6.66
C SER A 116 3.19 -16.77 6.25
N GLU A 117 2.85 -18.00 5.84
CA GLU A 117 1.45 -18.36 5.55
C GLU A 117 0.55 -18.14 6.77
N HIS A 118 1.08 -18.37 7.99
CA HIS A 118 0.34 -18.13 9.23
C HIS A 118 -0.09 -16.65 9.37
N LEU A 119 0.80 -15.68 9.07
CA LEU A 119 0.46 -14.27 9.10
C LEU A 119 -0.53 -13.89 7.98
N ARG A 120 -0.42 -14.53 6.82
CA ARG A 120 -1.31 -14.31 5.68
C ARG A 120 -2.69 -14.96 5.82
N THR A 121 -2.86 -15.89 6.77
CA THR A 121 -4.12 -16.60 7.00
C THR A 121 -5.06 -15.81 7.89
N CYS A 122 -6.24 -15.47 7.38
CA CYS A 122 -7.26 -14.77 8.14
C CYS A 122 -7.82 -15.65 9.28
N LYS A 123 -7.74 -15.15 10.50
CA LYS A 123 -8.26 -15.84 11.70
C LYS A 123 -9.79 -15.87 11.77
N THR A 124 -10.45 -15.00 10.98
CA THR A 124 -11.91 -14.88 10.96
C THR A 124 -12.56 -15.80 9.92
N CYS A 125 -12.01 -15.86 8.70
CA CYS A 125 -12.63 -16.60 7.58
C CYS A 125 -11.72 -17.63 6.92
N ALA A 126 -10.51 -17.85 7.45
CA ALA A 126 -9.50 -18.79 6.97
C ALA A 126 -8.98 -18.52 5.53
N THR A 127 -9.36 -17.42 4.90
CA THR A 127 -8.80 -17.01 3.60
C THR A 127 -7.31 -16.69 3.77
N VAL A 128 -6.48 -17.19 2.84
CA VAL A 128 -5.04 -16.92 2.80
C VAL A 128 -4.78 -15.79 1.79
N LEU A 129 -4.23 -14.67 2.25
CA LEU A 129 -3.82 -13.59 1.37
C LEU A 129 -2.64 -14.06 0.49
N PRO A 130 -2.73 -13.96 -0.84
CA PRO A 130 -1.65 -14.41 -1.71
C PRO A 130 -0.38 -13.53 -1.55
N ASP A 131 0.78 -14.15 -1.74
CA ASP A 131 2.05 -13.43 -1.88
C ASP A 131 2.06 -12.72 -3.24
N PRO A 132 2.13 -11.37 -3.27
CA PRO A 132 2.00 -10.59 -4.48
C PRO A 132 3.16 -10.80 -5.46
N THR A 133 4.30 -11.36 -4.99
CA THR A 133 5.45 -11.67 -5.85
C THR A 133 5.27 -12.97 -6.62
N LYS A 134 4.33 -13.82 -6.20
CA LYS A 134 4.05 -15.15 -6.78
C LYS A 134 2.82 -15.20 -7.67
N VAL A 135 2.01 -14.14 -7.65
CA VAL A 135 0.80 -14.05 -8.47
C VAL A 135 0.82 -12.77 -9.30
N PRO A 136 0.38 -12.82 -10.58
CA PRO A 136 0.26 -11.62 -11.40
C PRO A 136 -0.80 -10.69 -10.81
N GLN A 137 -0.42 -9.45 -10.53
CA GLN A 137 -1.32 -8.42 -9.99
C GLN A 137 -1.87 -7.47 -11.06
N TRP A 138 -1.29 -7.52 -12.24
CA TRP A 138 -1.68 -6.68 -13.36
C TRP A 138 -2.16 -7.52 -14.54
N ASP A 139 -3.19 -7.03 -15.22
CA ASP A 139 -3.64 -7.47 -16.54
C ASP A 139 -3.54 -6.27 -17.48
N GLY A 140 -2.41 -6.17 -18.21
CA GLY A 140 -2.05 -4.93 -18.87
C GLY A 140 -1.78 -3.83 -17.86
N ASP A 141 -2.62 -2.80 -17.81
CA ASP A 141 -2.58 -1.67 -16.89
C ASP A 141 -3.72 -1.67 -15.84
N GLU A 142 -4.55 -2.72 -15.84
CA GLU A 142 -5.60 -2.90 -14.85
C GLU A 142 -5.14 -3.78 -13.68
N TRP A 143 -5.55 -3.41 -12.47
CA TRP A 143 -5.32 -4.17 -11.24
C TRP A 143 -6.33 -5.34 -11.17
N LYS A 144 -5.82 -6.56 -10.94
CA LYS A 144 -6.62 -7.80 -10.79
C LYS A 144 -7.33 -7.90 -9.46
#